data_738b536a1f3b3b40109d4b372543ddb8
#
_entry.id   738b536a1f3b3b40109d4b372543ddb8
#
_cell.length_a   1.000
_cell.length_b   1.000
_cell.length_c   1.000
_cell.angle_alpha   90.00
_cell.angle_beta   90.00
_cell.angle_gamma   90.00
#
_symmetry.space_group_name_H-M   'P 1'
#
loop_
_entity.id
_entity.type
_entity.pdbx_description
1 polymer ?
#
loop_
_entity_poly.entity_id
_entity_poly.type
_entity_poly.pdbx_seq_one_letter_code
_entity_poly.pdbx_strand_id
1 'polypeptide(L)'
;MKTTLKLILLTFLTICFNHVKAQTPETHFTPEHLHAAERVIDATDVVQNVHKIYEAVIQKQAAQVSEEKRAAFVDVMHKFFGKYGTDEQIKKIFIPIYAADFSEDELNQIADFLSTPAGKAMLEKDPMLANKRLSWGQKISEEHKAELQAMLQEAFKDK
;
A
#
# COMPACT_ATOMS: atom_id res chain seq x y z
N MET A 1 19.63 -1.15 27.67
CA MET A 1 18.29 -1.68 27.40
C MET A 1 17.19 -0.62 27.24
N LYS A 2 17.12 0.43 28.06
CA LYS A 2 16.10 1.50 27.91
C LYS A 2 16.32 2.41 26.67
N THR A 3 17.54 2.56 26.20
CA THR A 3 17.92 3.41 25.06
C THR A 3 17.57 2.78 23.70
N THR A 4 17.74 1.48 23.53
CA THR A 4 17.38 0.77 22.28
C THR A 4 15.87 0.71 22.05
N LEU A 5 15.09 0.55 23.11
CA LEU A 5 13.61 0.57 23.01
C LEU A 5 13.10 1.98 22.62
N LYS A 6 13.72 3.05 23.13
CA LYS A 6 13.40 4.43 22.72
C LYS A 6 13.76 4.72 21.26
N LEU A 7 14.84 4.14 20.74
CA LEU A 7 15.27 4.32 19.36
C LEU A 7 14.31 3.62 18.38
N ILE A 8 13.84 2.42 18.72
CA ILE A 8 12.86 1.67 17.90
C ILE A 8 11.51 2.39 17.88
N LEU A 9 11.05 2.91 19.01
CA LEU A 9 9.82 3.68 19.10
C LEU A 9 9.92 5.01 18.33
N LEU A 10 11.08 5.67 18.34
CA LEU A 10 11.32 6.94 17.64
C LEU A 10 11.38 6.75 16.11
N THR A 11 11.97 5.65 15.63
CA THR A 11 11.99 5.33 14.19
C THR A 11 10.63 4.93 13.66
N PHE A 12 9.78 4.31 14.47
CA PHE A 12 8.39 4.04 14.10
C PHE A 12 7.57 5.32 13.94
N LEU A 13 7.81 6.31 14.82
CA LEU A 13 7.11 7.59 14.78
C LEU A 13 7.54 8.47 13.59
N THR A 14 8.81 8.41 13.15
CA THR A 14 9.33 9.25 12.07
C THR A 14 8.98 8.75 10.66
N ILE A 15 8.72 7.46 10.47
CA ILE A 15 8.29 6.92 9.18
C ILE A 15 6.82 7.26 8.88
N CYS A 16 6.00 7.43 9.92
CA CYS A 16 4.58 7.82 9.77
C CYS A 16 4.35 9.33 9.59
N PHE A 17 5.36 10.19 9.84
CA PHE A 17 5.20 11.64 9.81
C PHE A 17 5.95 12.35 8.68
N ASN A 18 6.18 11.72 7.55
CA ASN A 18 6.42 12.48 6.34
C ASN A 18 5.08 13.07 5.90
N HIS A 19 4.88 14.28 6.32
CA HIS A 19 3.79 15.21 6.09
C HIS A 19 3.20 15.13 4.68
N VAL A 20 2.24 14.26 4.47
CA VAL A 20 1.14 14.63 3.61
C VAL A 20 0.30 15.64 4.42
N LYS A 21 0.57 16.92 4.24
CA LYS A 21 -0.45 17.93 4.46
C LYS A 21 -1.49 17.71 3.35
N ALA A 22 -2.29 16.65 3.49
CA ALA A 22 -3.59 16.63 2.88
C ALA A 22 -4.36 17.79 3.56
N GLN A 23 -4.32 18.96 2.96
CA GLN A 23 -5.42 19.89 3.08
C GLN A 23 -6.59 19.11 2.46
N THR A 24 -7.28 18.34 3.26
CA THR A 24 -8.63 17.89 2.93
C THR A 24 -9.47 19.17 2.90
N PRO A 25 -9.89 19.65 1.72
CA PRO A 25 -11.04 20.52 1.71
C PRO A 25 -12.12 19.73 2.46
N GLU A 26 -12.95 20.39 3.28
CA GLU A 26 -14.22 19.80 3.72
C GLU A 26 -15.11 19.65 2.48
N THR A 27 -14.78 18.71 1.63
CA THR A 27 -15.60 18.34 0.49
C THR A 27 -16.74 17.51 1.08
N HIS A 28 -17.90 18.14 1.24
CA HIS A 28 -19.14 17.46 1.59
C HIS A 28 -19.55 16.61 0.39
N PHE A 29 -19.14 15.35 0.36
CA PHE A 29 -19.62 14.39 -0.63
C PHE A 29 -21.07 14.02 -0.33
N THR A 30 -21.86 13.85 -1.37
CA THR A 30 -23.22 13.30 -1.23
C THR A 30 -23.17 11.86 -0.75
N PRO A 31 -24.22 11.34 -0.07
CA PRO A 31 -24.30 9.93 0.28
C PRO A 31 -24.13 9.01 -0.93
N GLU A 32 -24.67 9.41 -2.09
CA GLU A 32 -24.58 8.68 -3.35
C GLU A 32 -23.13 8.57 -3.85
N HIS A 33 -22.38 9.69 -3.77
CA HIS A 33 -20.98 9.72 -4.14
C HIS A 33 -20.13 8.82 -3.24
N LEU A 34 -20.33 8.87 -1.91
CA LEU A 34 -19.65 7.99 -0.97
C LEU A 34 -20.01 6.53 -1.19
N HIS A 35 -21.27 6.24 -1.51
CA HIS A 35 -21.70 4.89 -1.84
C HIS A 35 -21.05 4.36 -3.13
N ALA A 36 -20.94 5.21 -4.17
CA ALA A 36 -20.22 4.85 -5.39
C ALA A 36 -18.75 4.51 -5.10
N ALA A 37 -18.07 5.29 -4.25
CA ALA A 37 -16.71 5.02 -3.80
C ALA A 37 -16.61 3.69 -3.02
N GLU A 38 -17.57 3.41 -2.13
CA GLU A 38 -17.60 2.15 -1.37
C GLU A 38 -17.75 0.93 -2.30
N ARG A 39 -18.59 1.01 -3.33
CA ARG A 39 -18.72 -0.04 -4.34
C ARG A 39 -17.39 -0.39 -5.02
N VAL A 40 -16.57 0.62 -5.34
CA VAL A 40 -15.25 0.40 -5.93
C VAL A 40 -14.31 -0.26 -4.92
N ILE A 41 -14.30 0.19 -3.66
CA ILE A 41 -13.47 -0.38 -2.59
C ILE A 41 -13.81 -1.84 -2.37
N ASP A 42 -15.09 -2.19 -2.35
CA ASP A 42 -15.54 -3.57 -2.19
C ASP A 42 -15.17 -4.45 -3.40
N ALA A 43 -15.20 -3.89 -4.61
CA ALA A 43 -14.84 -4.62 -5.82
C ALA A 43 -13.32 -4.82 -5.99
N THR A 44 -12.48 -3.98 -5.37
CA THR A 44 -11.01 -4.00 -5.54
C THR A 44 -10.25 -4.65 -4.39
N ASP A 45 -10.93 -5.25 -3.42
CA ASP A 45 -10.32 -5.88 -2.25
C ASP A 45 -9.38 -4.96 -1.45
N VAL A 46 -9.63 -3.64 -1.45
CA VAL A 46 -8.78 -2.65 -0.76
C VAL A 46 -8.57 -3.04 0.70
N VAL A 47 -9.64 -3.44 1.39
CA VAL A 47 -9.58 -3.84 2.81
C VAL A 47 -8.63 -5.02 3.01
N GLN A 48 -8.77 -6.06 2.19
CA GLN A 48 -7.93 -7.26 2.26
C GLN A 48 -6.46 -6.93 1.92
N ASN A 49 -6.25 -6.02 0.99
CA ASN A 49 -4.90 -5.59 0.63
C ASN A 49 -4.23 -4.82 1.77
N VAL A 50 -4.96 -3.96 2.49
CA VAL A 50 -4.46 -3.28 3.70
C VAL A 50 -4.06 -4.28 4.77
N HIS A 51 -4.88 -5.30 5.03
CA HIS A 51 -4.52 -6.37 5.98
C HIS A 51 -3.24 -7.11 5.57
N LYS A 52 -3.11 -7.47 4.28
CA LYS A 52 -1.89 -8.13 3.76
C LYS A 52 -0.64 -7.26 3.91
N ILE A 53 -0.76 -5.97 3.59
CA ILE A 53 0.36 -5.01 3.72
C ILE A 53 0.76 -4.89 5.18
N TYR A 54 -0.20 -4.76 6.09
CA TYR A 54 0.06 -4.65 7.52
C TYR A 54 0.77 -5.89 8.06
N GLU A 55 0.30 -7.08 7.69
CA GLU A 55 0.95 -8.35 8.07
C GLU A 55 2.41 -8.40 7.57
N ALA A 56 2.67 -8.04 6.31
CA ALA A 56 4.01 -7.98 5.76
C ALA A 56 4.91 -6.99 6.53
N VAL A 57 4.37 -5.85 6.96
CA VAL A 57 5.08 -4.87 7.80
C VAL A 57 5.40 -5.44 9.17
N ILE A 58 4.45 -6.14 9.82
CA ILE A 58 4.69 -6.80 11.11
C ILE A 58 5.85 -7.80 10.97
N GLN A 59 5.81 -8.67 9.99
CA GLN A 59 6.85 -9.70 9.79
C GLN A 59 8.22 -9.07 9.52
N LYS A 60 8.27 -8.05 8.68
CA LYS A 60 9.51 -7.31 8.40
C LYS A 60 10.10 -6.66 9.65
N GLN A 61 9.27 -6.10 10.52
CA GLN A 61 9.73 -5.47 11.76
C GLN A 61 10.07 -6.50 12.82
N ALA A 62 9.32 -7.59 12.92
CA ALA A 62 9.59 -8.69 13.82
C ALA A 62 10.98 -9.30 13.57
N ALA A 63 11.44 -9.33 12.32
CA ALA A 63 12.78 -9.79 11.97
C ALA A 63 13.91 -8.91 12.58
N GLN A 64 13.62 -7.67 12.96
CA GLN A 64 14.55 -6.76 13.63
C GLN A 64 14.54 -6.89 15.16
N VAL A 65 13.58 -7.63 15.71
CA VAL A 65 13.44 -7.87 17.16
C VAL A 65 14.20 -9.13 17.55
N SER A 66 14.84 -9.13 18.73
CA SER A 66 15.51 -10.33 19.26
C SER A 66 14.55 -11.52 19.33
N GLU A 67 15.04 -12.71 19.05
CA GLU A 67 14.24 -13.93 18.93
C GLU A 67 13.30 -14.15 20.14
N GLU A 68 13.83 -13.98 21.34
CA GLU A 68 13.09 -14.13 22.61
C GLU A 68 11.91 -13.16 22.77
N LYS A 69 11.90 -12.02 22.06
CA LYS A 69 10.83 -10.99 22.14
C LYS A 69 9.95 -10.93 20.90
N ARG A 70 10.30 -11.65 19.85
CA ARG A 70 9.64 -11.58 18.56
C ARG A 70 8.16 -11.98 18.64
N ALA A 71 7.86 -13.06 19.32
CA ALA A 71 6.48 -13.52 19.48
C ALA A 71 5.61 -12.51 20.23
N ALA A 72 6.14 -11.92 21.32
CA ALA A 72 5.43 -10.90 22.06
C ALA A 72 5.21 -9.61 21.26
N PHE A 73 6.19 -9.23 20.42
CA PHE A 73 6.05 -8.09 19.49
C PHE A 73 4.91 -8.33 18.50
N VAL A 74 4.89 -9.48 17.82
CA VAL A 74 3.86 -9.83 16.83
C VAL A 74 2.47 -9.84 17.49
N ASP A 75 2.31 -10.42 18.66
CA ASP A 75 1.05 -10.44 19.42
C ASP A 75 0.54 -9.01 19.75
N VAL A 76 1.43 -8.14 20.18
CA VAL A 76 1.08 -6.73 20.47
C VAL A 76 0.64 -6.01 19.19
N MET A 77 1.34 -6.21 18.07
CA MET A 77 1.00 -5.58 16.79
C MET A 77 -0.34 -6.07 16.25
N HIS A 78 -0.63 -7.37 16.33
CA HIS A 78 -1.93 -7.92 15.93
C HIS A 78 -3.07 -7.36 16.81
N LYS A 79 -2.89 -7.29 18.12
CA LYS A 79 -3.88 -6.68 19.02
C LYS A 79 -4.10 -5.20 18.72
N PHE A 80 -3.03 -4.46 18.43
CA PHE A 80 -3.11 -3.05 18.08
C PHE A 80 -3.89 -2.85 16.77
N PHE A 81 -3.53 -3.59 15.72
CA PHE A 81 -4.22 -3.48 14.44
C PHE A 81 -5.66 -3.99 14.51
N GLY A 82 -5.92 -5.08 15.21
CA GLY A 82 -7.28 -5.58 15.43
C GLY A 82 -8.20 -4.56 16.14
N LYS A 83 -7.61 -3.64 16.93
CA LYS A 83 -8.36 -2.56 17.58
C LYS A 83 -8.59 -1.35 16.68
N TYR A 84 -7.61 -0.97 15.85
CA TYR A 84 -7.59 0.29 15.12
C TYR A 84 -7.61 0.14 13.59
N GLY A 85 -7.51 -1.06 13.06
CA GLY A 85 -7.48 -1.39 11.65
C GLY A 85 -8.60 -2.36 11.25
N THR A 86 -9.78 -2.20 11.84
CA THR A 86 -10.96 -2.99 11.45
C THR A 86 -11.41 -2.62 10.03
N ASP A 87 -12.12 -3.53 9.37
CA ASP A 87 -12.64 -3.31 8.02
C ASP A 87 -13.43 -2.00 7.92
N GLU A 88 -14.26 -1.72 8.92
CA GLU A 88 -15.04 -0.48 9.00
C GLU A 88 -14.14 0.76 9.08
N GLN A 89 -13.08 0.71 9.89
CA GLN A 89 -12.15 1.82 10.03
C GLN A 89 -11.33 2.03 8.74
N ILE A 90 -10.94 0.96 8.07
CA ILE A 90 -10.26 1.02 6.78
C ILE A 90 -11.18 1.66 5.75
N LYS A 91 -12.43 1.18 5.60
CA LYS A 91 -13.41 1.77 4.69
C LYS A 91 -13.65 3.26 4.98
N LYS A 92 -13.81 3.62 6.26
CA LYS A 92 -14.00 5.01 6.68
C LYS A 92 -12.87 5.95 6.24
N ILE A 93 -11.65 5.42 6.12
CA ILE A 93 -10.48 6.17 5.63
C ILE A 93 -10.47 6.24 4.09
N PHE A 94 -10.69 5.11 3.41
CA PHE A 94 -10.50 5.02 1.96
C PHE A 94 -11.69 5.56 1.15
N ILE A 95 -12.94 5.44 1.63
CA ILE A 95 -14.11 5.97 0.93
C ILE A 95 -13.98 7.46 0.59
N PRO A 96 -13.66 8.37 1.54
CA PRO A 96 -13.47 9.77 1.21
C PRO A 96 -12.30 10.04 0.25
N ILE A 97 -11.24 9.22 0.30
CA ILE A 97 -10.10 9.36 -0.62
C ILE A 97 -10.54 9.08 -2.06
N TYR A 98 -11.25 7.97 -2.29
CA TYR A 98 -11.78 7.64 -3.61
C TYR A 98 -12.79 8.69 -4.10
N ALA A 99 -13.68 9.16 -3.22
CA ALA A 99 -14.62 10.22 -3.56
C ALA A 99 -13.94 11.56 -3.86
N ALA A 100 -12.74 11.82 -3.32
CA ALA A 100 -11.98 13.04 -3.64
C ALA A 100 -11.27 12.95 -5.00
N ASP A 101 -10.84 11.74 -5.40
CA ASP A 101 -10.04 11.53 -6.60
C ASP A 101 -10.89 11.27 -7.86
N PHE A 102 -12.14 10.81 -7.69
CA PHE A 102 -13.04 10.44 -8.79
C PHE A 102 -14.42 11.08 -8.62
N SER A 103 -15.06 11.46 -9.71
CA SER A 103 -16.47 11.84 -9.71
C SER A 103 -17.39 10.65 -9.42
N GLU A 104 -18.62 10.93 -8.99
CA GLU A 104 -19.63 9.89 -8.74
C GLU A 104 -19.90 9.02 -9.99
N ASP A 105 -19.96 9.65 -11.16
CA ASP A 105 -20.18 8.95 -12.44
C ASP A 105 -19.01 8.03 -12.78
N GLU A 106 -17.76 8.46 -12.58
CA GLU A 106 -16.56 7.64 -12.79
C GLU A 106 -16.55 6.45 -11.84
N LEU A 107 -16.85 6.67 -10.55
CA LEU A 107 -16.92 5.60 -9.56
C LEU A 107 -17.97 4.55 -9.91
N ASN A 108 -19.15 5.00 -10.35
CA ASN A 108 -20.19 4.08 -10.78
C ASN A 108 -19.76 3.26 -12.00
N GLN A 109 -19.17 3.88 -13.02
CA GLN A 109 -18.65 3.18 -14.20
C GLN A 109 -17.54 2.19 -13.84
N ILE A 110 -16.61 2.57 -12.95
CA ILE A 110 -15.55 1.68 -12.46
C ILE A 110 -16.16 0.48 -11.73
N ALA A 111 -17.07 0.72 -10.77
CA ALA A 111 -17.70 -0.35 -10.00
C ALA A 111 -18.50 -1.31 -10.91
N ASP A 112 -19.22 -0.78 -11.88
CA ASP A 112 -19.98 -1.58 -12.85
C ASP A 112 -19.05 -2.43 -13.71
N PHE A 113 -17.96 -1.86 -14.23
CA PHE A 113 -16.94 -2.62 -14.97
C PHE A 113 -16.33 -3.73 -14.12
N LEU A 114 -15.91 -3.42 -12.89
CA LEU A 114 -15.27 -4.37 -11.98
C LEU A 114 -16.21 -5.51 -11.54
N SER A 115 -17.52 -5.30 -11.59
CA SER A 115 -18.51 -6.37 -11.34
C SER A 115 -18.66 -7.35 -12.51
N THR A 116 -18.22 -6.99 -13.72
CA THR A 116 -18.23 -7.87 -14.88
C THR A 116 -17.22 -9.01 -14.80
N PRO A 117 -17.41 -10.12 -15.52
CA PRO A 117 -16.40 -11.18 -15.61
C PRO A 117 -15.03 -10.68 -16.12
N ALA A 118 -15.03 -9.72 -17.05
CA ALA A 118 -13.81 -9.13 -17.59
C ALA A 118 -13.08 -8.26 -16.54
N GLY A 119 -13.82 -7.43 -15.80
CA GLY A 119 -13.26 -6.60 -14.73
C GLY A 119 -12.65 -7.44 -13.60
N LYS A 120 -13.37 -8.49 -13.17
CA LYS A 120 -12.86 -9.45 -12.17
C LYS A 120 -11.59 -10.16 -12.65
N ALA A 121 -11.59 -10.63 -13.90
CA ALA A 121 -10.39 -11.27 -14.48
C ALA A 121 -9.22 -10.31 -14.61
N MET A 122 -9.46 -9.02 -14.84
CA MET A 122 -8.42 -7.99 -14.88
C MET A 122 -7.80 -7.81 -13.50
N LEU A 123 -8.61 -7.62 -12.44
CA LEU A 123 -8.13 -7.51 -11.06
C LEU A 123 -7.33 -8.73 -10.61
N GLU A 124 -7.85 -9.93 -10.88
CA GLU A 124 -7.18 -11.18 -10.51
C GLU A 124 -5.80 -11.33 -11.16
N LYS A 125 -5.68 -10.90 -12.41
CA LYS A 125 -4.44 -11.05 -13.19
C LYS A 125 -3.46 -9.91 -13.01
N ASP A 126 -3.87 -8.75 -12.50
CA ASP A 126 -3.00 -7.57 -12.42
C ASP A 126 -1.71 -7.80 -11.60
N PRO A 127 -1.72 -8.48 -10.43
CA PRO A 127 -0.49 -8.78 -9.71
C PRO A 127 0.50 -9.61 -10.52
N MET A 128 0.01 -10.59 -11.27
CA MET A 128 0.84 -11.40 -12.16
C MET A 128 1.42 -10.57 -13.31
N LEU A 129 0.60 -9.70 -13.89
CA LEU A 129 1.02 -8.80 -14.97
C LEU A 129 2.03 -7.76 -14.47
N ALA A 130 1.85 -7.25 -13.25
CA ALA A 130 2.81 -6.35 -12.60
C ALA A 130 4.18 -7.04 -12.41
N ASN A 131 4.19 -8.29 -11.93
CA ASN A 131 5.41 -9.09 -11.79
C ASN A 131 6.08 -9.35 -13.15
N LYS A 132 5.32 -9.62 -14.20
CA LYS A 132 5.87 -9.77 -15.56
C LYS A 132 6.49 -8.48 -16.08
N ARG A 133 5.88 -7.31 -15.83
CA ARG A 133 6.47 -6.01 -16.17
C ARG A 133 7.79 -5.77 -15.45
N LEU A 134 7.85 -6.10 -14.15
CA LEU A 134 9.07 -5.98 -13.34
C LEU A 134 10.18 -6.94 -13.84
N SER A 135 9.84 -8.21 -14.10
CA SER A 135 10.81 -9.20 -14.60
C SER A 135 11.35 -8.86 -15.98
N TRP A 136 10.56 -8.17 -16.81
CA TRP A 136 11.04 -7.66 -18.09
C TRP A 136 12.12 -6.60 -17.91
N GLY A 137 11.95 -5.66 -16.99
CA GLY A 137 12.98 -4.65 -16.67
C GLY A 137 14.28 -5.28 -16.16
N GLN A 138 14.18 -6.31 -15.31
CA GLN A 138 15.36 -7.08 -14.86
C GLN A 138 16.05 -7.80 -16.01
N LYS A 139 15.28 -8.41 -16.91
CA LYS A 139 15.80 -9.11 -18.09
C LYS A 139 16.57 -8.16 -19.01
N ILE A 140 16.04 -7.00 -19.34
CA ILE A 140 16.72 -5.96 -20.13
C ILE A 140 18.04 -5.56 -19.47
N SER A 141 18.03 -5.31 -18.15
CA SER A 141 19.24 -4.93 -17.42
C SER A 141 20.32 -6.02 -17.45
N GLU A 142 19.91 -7.28 -17.39
CA GLU A 142 20.85 -8.41 -17.45
C GLU A 142 21.37 -8.66 -18.87
N GLU A 143 20.51 -8.61 -19.90
CA GLU A 143 20.88 -8.76 -21.31
C GLU A 143 21.84 -7.66 -21.78
N HIS A 144 21.69 -6.43 -21.27
CA HIS A 144 22.51 -5.27 -21.62
C HIS A 144 23.48 -4.84 -20.52
N LYS A 145 23.83 -5.73 -19.61
CA LYS A 145 24.65 -5.42 -18.42
C LYS A 145 25.98 -4.74 -18.75
N ALA A 146 26.68 -5.21 -19.78
CA ALA A 146 27.97 -4.64 -20.18
C ALA A 146 27.82 -3.20 -20.68
N GLU A 147 26.80 -2.93 -21.46
CA GLU A 147 26.49 -1.60 -21.97
C GLU A 147 26.09 -0.66 -20.82
N LEU A 148 25.21 -1.10 -19.94
CA LEU A 148 24.81 -0.34 -18.76
C LEU A 148 26.03 0.00 -17.88
N GLN A 149 26.93 -0.95 -17.65
CA GLN A 149 28.15 -0.71 -16.89
C GLN A 149 29.06 0.33 -17.57
N ALA A 150 29.20 0.27 -18.88
CA ALA A 150 30.01 1.25 -19.65
C ALA A 150 29.41 2.66 -19.54
N MET A 151 28.08 2.78 -19.66
CA MET A 151 27.37 4.06 -19.51
C MET A 151 27.52 4.64 -18.09
N LEU A 152 27.43 3.80 -17.06
CA LEU A 152 27.61 4.23 -15.68
C LEU A 152 29.06 4.67 -15.40
N GLN A 153 30.04 3.93 -15.91
CA GLN A 153 31.46 4.32 -15.79
C GLN A 153 31.74 5.66 -16.47
N GLU A 154 31.15 5.90 -17.63
CA GLU A 154 31.30 7.19 -18.35
C GLU A 154 30.64 8.33 -17.55
N ALA A 155 29.41 8.12 -17.05
CA ALA A 155 28.67 9.11 -16.28
C ALA A 155 29.33 9.48 -14.94
N PHE A 156 30.16 8.58 -14.37
CA PHE A 156 30.86 8.82 -13.08
C PHE A 156 32.30 9.28 -13.22
N LYS A 157 32.82 9.40 -14.44
CA LYS A 157 34.22 9.91 -14.66
C LYS A 157 34.37 11.39 -14.33
N ASP A 158 33.28 12.16 -14.41
CA ASP A 158 33.32 13.63 -14.29
C ASP A 158 32.93 14.11 -12.87
N LYS A 159 33.02 13.24 -11.85
CA LYS A 159 32.83 13.57 -10.43
C LYS A 159 33.99 13.08 -9.60
#